data_2cb92779fcf2de0b81f6539e8bf30d2d
#
_entry.id   2cb92779fcf2de0b81f6539e8bf30d2d
#
_cell.length_a   1.000
_cell.length_b   1.000
_cell.length_c   1.000
_cell.angle_alpha   90.00
_cell.angle_beta   90.00
_cell.angle_gamma   90.00
#
_symmetry.space_group_name_H-M   'P 1'
#
loop_
_entity.id
_entity.type
_entity.pdbx_description
1 polymer ?
#
loop_
_entity_poly.entity_id
_entity_poly.type
_entity_poly.pdbx_seq_one_letter_code
_entity_poly.pdbx_strand_id
1 'polypeptide(L)'
;MSKPEIQIDEIPNDNFEAPKIPKEKDFQQKEDGYPVEVKSNEVSNHSDEGDEVSDVQIQMAVRAGFIRKVYGILSIQLLITFGLVFLCQIKPIKAFILKNPAFSGNLIIFSSFMFLFLFLCLACCRGLSRKVPYNYLFLSAITLCEGIACAIASSIYSFHIVALALLLTIVATLSITFYACTTKRDFSTWRVGLYAIFMQIITFGMIAVLFKIRALYAFYTFGMTIMVGFYLVYDTQLIMGKLGVGYSVDDYIFATLEIYMDIIRLFLLILRILGNASRRR
;
A
#
# COMPACT_ATOMS: atom_id res chain seq x y z
N MET A 1 -14.94 64.26 -34.81
CA MET A 1 -15.47 63.06 -34.19
C MET A 1 -14.71 62.81 -32.90
N SER A 2 -15.28 63.27 -31.79
CA SER A 2 -14.75 63.32 -30.45
C SER A 2 -14.92 61.96 -29.76
N LYS A 3 -13.89 61.46 -29.14
CA LYS A 3 -13.94 60.30 -28.20
C LYS A 3 -14.61 60.72 -26.91
N PRO A 4 -15.44 59.91 -26.28
CA PRO A 4 -15.95 60.16 -24.93
C PRO A 4 -14.88 59.79 -23.87
N GLU A 5 -14.62 60.71 -22.95
CA GLU A 5 -13.92 60.54 -21.69
C GLU A 5 -14.78 59.75 -20.73
N ILE A 6 -14.19 58.68 -20.17
CA ILE A 6 -14.81 57.90 -19.07
C ILE A 6 -14.23 58.47 -17.77
N GLN A 7 -15.11 59.10 -16.98
CA GLN A 7 -14.85 59.48 -15.59
C GLN A 7 -14.76 58.20 -14.74
N ILE A 8 -13.64 58.08 -14.02
CA ILE A 8 -13.43 57.05 -13.02
C ILE A 8 -13.79 57.66 -11.65
N ASP A 9 -14.92 57.25 -11.11
CA ASP A 9 -15.29 57.59 -9.73
C ASP A 9 -14.39 56.91 -8.73
N GLU A 10 -13.86 57.73 -7.77
CA GLU A 10 -13.00 57.30 -6.69
C GLU A 10 -13.72 56.35 -5.74
N ILE A 11 -13.19 55.13 -5.56
CA ILE A 11 -13.65 54.15 -4.57
C ILE A 11 -13.06 54.56 -3.19
N PRO A 12 -13.86 54.61 -2.12
CA PRO A 12 -13.38 54.95 -0.79
C PRO A 12 -12.44 53.88 -0.26
N ASN A 13 -11.34 54.34 0.33
CA ASN A 13 -10.27 53.53 0.94
C ASN A 13 -10.71 53.04 2.31
N ASP A 14 -11.40 51.90 2.38
CA ASP A 14 -11.71 51.22 3.64
C ASP A 14 -10.55 50.31 4.03
N ASN A 15 -10.01 50.57 5.19
CA ASN A 15 -8.86 49.93 5.85
C ASN A 15 -8.98 48.39 5.86
N PHE A 16 -8.30 47.73 4.93
CA PHE A 16 -8.11 46.31 4.97
C PHE A 16 -6.85 46.01 5.80
N GLU A 17 -7.00 45.79 7.11
CA GLU A 17 -5.94 45.25 7.95
C GLU A 17 -5.68 43.79 7.57
N ALA A 18 -4.52 43.52 7.00
CA ALA A 18 -4.06 42.17 6.70
C ALA A 18 -3.86 41.38 8.01
N PRO A 19 -4.26 40.09 8.08
CA PRO A 19 -4.07 39.27 9.26
C PRO A 19 -2.57 39.14 9.58
N LYS A 20 -2.19 39.48 10.81
CA LYS A 20 -0.81 39.38 11.32
C LYS A 20 -0.36 37.92 11.34
N ILE A 21 0.66 37.59 10.59
CA ILE A 21 1.35 36.30 10.62
C ILE A 21 2.01 36.15 12.00
N PRO A 22 1.76 35.08 12.76
CA PRO A 22 2.42 34.84 14.04
C PRO A 22 3.93 34.65 13.85
N LYS A 23 4.74 35.30 14.70
CA LYS A 23 6.20 35.19 14.66
C LYS A 23 6.64 33.82 15.17
N GLU A 24 7.68 33.29 14.57
CA GLU A 24 8.32 31.97 14.76
C GLU A 24 8.66 31.59 16.23
N LYS A 25 8.48 32.50 17.18
CA LYS A 25 8.75 32.26 18.61
C LYS A 25 7.61 31.61 19.40
N ASP A 26 6.42 31.48 18.83
CA ASP A 26 5.25 30.91 19.51
C ASP A 26 5.12 29.39 19.29
N PHE A 27 6.04 28.77 18.55
CA PHE A 27 6.01 27.34 18.23
C PHE A 27 6.87 26.43 19.14
N GLN A 28 7.60 27.00 20.12
CA GLN A 28 8.53 26.22 20.95
C GLN A 28 8.06 25.87 22.37
N GLN A 29 6.76 25.88 22.64
CA GLN A 29 6.28 25.43 23.96
C GLN A 29 4.91 24.78 23.88
N LYS A 30 4.85 23.48 23.55
CA LYS A 30 3.80 22.55 23.98
C LYS A 30 4.08 21.12 23.50
N GLU A 31 5.08 20.49 24.04
CA GLU A 31 5.06 19.07 24.37
C GLU A 31 4.70 19.03 25.86
N ASP A 32 3.46 18.65 26.19
CA ASP A 32 3.02 17.94 27.37
C ASP A 32 1.50 18.06 27.56
N GLY A 33 0.81 16.90 27.49
CA GLY A 33 -0.36 16.49 28.27
C GLY A 33 -1.69 17.27 28.17
N TYR A 34 -2.68 16.65 27.49
CA TYR A 34 -4.15 16.63 27.74
C TYR A 34 -4.78 17.52 28.83
N PRO A 35 -6.11 17.84 28.78
CA PRO A 35 -7.07 17.99 27.68
C PRO A 35 -7.55 19.45 27.53
N VAL A 36 -7.98 19.82 26.33
CA VAL A 36 -8.64 21.11 26.13
C VAL A 36 -10.08 21.03 26.65
N GLU A 37 -10.33 21.60 27.81
CA GLU A 37 -11.65 22.01 28.23
C GLU A 37 -12.15 23.13 27.31
N VAL A 38 -13.09 22.79 26.45
CA VAL A 38 -13.82 23.76 25.63
C VAL A 38 -14.81 24.44 26.58
N LYS A 39 -14.50 25.66 27.01
CA LYS A 39 -15.50 26.55 27.62
C LYS A 39 -16.51 26.92 26.53
N SER A 40 -17.71 26.42 26.70
CA SER A 40 -18.89 26.81 25.94
C SER A 40 -19.19 28.31 26.19
N ASN A 41 -18.95 29.12 25.16
CA ASN A 41 -19.65 30.39 25.03
C ASN A 41 -20.83 30.15 24.09
N GLU A 42 -22.03 30.17 24.65
CA GLU A 42 -23.31 30.21 23.95
C GLU A 42 -23.38 31.48 23.07
N VAL A 43 -23.22 31.34 21.75
CA VAL A 43 -23.75 32.29 20.74
C VAL A 43 -24.11 31.53 19.46
N SER A 44 -25.42 31.53 19.16
CA SER A 44 -26.08 31.27 17.85
C SER A 44 -25.81 29.92 17.17
N ASN A 45 -26.49 28.87 17.66
CA ASN A 45 -26.53 27.53 17.08
C ASN A 45 -27.70 27.39 16.11
N HIS A 46 -27.54 27.74 14.81
CA HIS A 46 -28.46 27.21 13.77
C HIS A 46 -27.91 27.16 12.35
N SER A 47 -26.71 27.69 12.09
CA SER A 47 -26.06 27.60 10.76
C SER A 47 -24.86 26.61 10.75
N ASP A 48 -24.21 26.36 11.89
CA ASP A 48 -22.99 25.57 11.95
C ASP A 48 -23.20 24.05 11.82
N GLU A 49 -24.33 23.49 12.32
CA GLU A 49 -24.60 22.05 12.22
C GLU A 49 -24.82 21.57 10.78
N GLY A 50 -25.39 22.40 9.91
CA GLY A 50 -25.62 22.09 8.50
C GLY A 50 -24.32 22.03 7.70
N ASP A 51 -23.41 22.92 7.98
CA ASP A 51 -22.12 23.02 7.29
C ASP A 51 -21.15 21.92 7.77
N GLU A 52 -21.13 21.61 9.07
CA GLU A 52 -20.31 20.53 9.63
C GLU A 52 -20.73 19.14 9.10
N VAL A 53 -22.04 18.89 8.98
CA VAL A 53 -22.57 17.64 8.41
C VAL A 53 -22.23 17.53 6.91
N SER A 54 -22.26 18.64 6.16
CA SER A 54 -21.91 18.66 4.75
C SER A 54 -20.42 18.36 4.55
N ASP A 55 -19.54 18.92 5.35
CA ASP A 55 -18.09 18.70 5.27
C ASP A 55 -17.71 17.25 5.59
N VAL A 56 -18.33 16.63 6.59
CA VAL A 56 -18.14 15.21 6.91
C VAL A 56 -18.59 14.31 5.75
N GLN A 57 -19.72 14.61 5.13
CA GLN A 57 -20.21 13.85 3.98
C GLN A 57 -19.29 13.98 2.76
N ILE A 58 -18.75 15.17 2.49
CA ILE A 58 -17.78 15.41 1.43
C ILE A 58 -16.50 14.61 1.69
N GLN A 59 -15.96 14.63 2.90
CA GLN A 59 -14.77 13.87 3.27
C GLN A 59 -14.98 12.36 3.12
N MET A 60 -16.13 11.83 3.52
CA MET A 60 -16.46 10.42 3.32
C MET A 60 -16.57 10.05 1.84
N ALA A 61 -17.19 10.91 1.01
CA ALA A 61 -17.30 10.69 -0.43
C ALA A 61 -15.92 10.69 -1.13
N VAL A 62 -15.06 11.63 -0.77
CA VAL A 62 -13.67 11.73 -1.27
C VAL A 62 -12.89 10.48 -0.89
N ARG A 63 -13.01 10.02 0.37
CA ARG A 63 -12.34 8.79 0.84
C ARG A 63 -12.86 7.56 0.14
N ALA A 64 -14.14 7.43 -0.07
CA ALA A 64 -14.74 6.32 -0.84
C ALA A 64 -14.24 6.29 -2.29
N GLY A 65 -14.09 7.47 -2.93
CA GLY A 65 -13.49 7.60 -4.25
C GLY A 65 -12.03 7.12 -4.29
N PHE A 66 -11.23 7.51 -3.29
CA PHE A 66 -9.86 7.05 -3.13
C PHE A 66 -9.77 5.52 -3.00
N ILE A 67 -10.55 4.92 -2.08
CA ILE A 67 -10.59 3.47 -1.87
C ILE A 67 -10.95 2.74 -3.17
N ARG A 68 -11.99 3.19 -3.88
CA ARG A 68 -12.40 2.61 -5.16
C ARG A 68 -11.28 2.65 -6.20
N LYS A 69 -10.53 3.75 -6.27
CA LYS A 69 -9.39 3.90 -7.18
C LYS A 69 -8.25 2.95 -6.82
N VAL A 70 -7.88 2.85 -5.55
CA VAL A 70 -6.84 1.93 -5.05
C VAL A 70 -7.18 0.49 -5.39
N TYR A 71 -8.37 0.00 -5.01
CA TYR A 71 -8.77 -1.39 -5.27
C TYR A 71 -9.00 -1.69 -6.75
N GLY A 72 -9.41 -0.69 -7.55
CA GLY A 72 -9.53 -0.83 -9.00
C GLY A 72 -8.18 -1.06 -9.67
N ILE A 73 -7.17 -0.28 -9.33
CA ILE A 73 -5.81 -0.43 -9.84
C ILE A 73 -5.19 -1.75 -9.35
N LEU A 74 -5.35 -2.06 -8.06
CA LEU A 74 -4.90 -3.32 -7.44
C LEU A 74 -5.45 -4.55 -8.20
N SER A 75 -6.74 -4.53 -8.54
CA SER A 75 -7.37 -5.64 -9.27
C SER A 75 -6.70 -5.87 -10.63
N ILE A 76 -6.37 -4.80 -11.36
CA ILE A 76 -5.67 -4.88 -12.64
C ILE A 76 -4.25 -5.45 -12.45
N GLN A 77 -3.51 -4.98 -11.44
CA GLN A 77 -2.16 -5.50 -11.13
C GLN A 77 -2.17 -6.99 -10.82
N LEU A 78 -3.10 -7.44 -9.96
CA LEU A 78 -3.26 -8.84 -9.60
C LEU A 78 -3.64 -9.69 -10.82
N LEU A 79 -4.53 -9.19 -11.68
CA LEU A 79 -4.93 -9.88 -12.91
C LEU A 79 -3.73 -10.09 -13.84
N ILE A 80 -2.90 -9.06 -14.04
CA ILE A 80 -1.67 -9.16 -14.85
C ILE A 80 -0.71 -10.17 -14.22
N THR A 81 -0.44 -10.07 -12.93
CA THR A 81 0.53 -10.94 -12.24
C THR A 81 0.10 -12.39 -12.25
N PHE A 82 -1.15 -12.70 -11.90
CA PHE A 82 -1.64 -14.08 -11.91
C PHE A 82 -1.85 -14.61 -13.33
N GLY A 83 -2.16 -13.73 -14.30
CA GLY A 83 -2.12 -14.07 -15.72
C GLY A 83 -0.73 -14.57 -16.16
N LEU A 84 0.35 -13.87 -15.76
CA LEU A 84 1.73 -14.29 -16.01
C LEU A 84 2.08 -15.60 -15.29
N VAL A 85 1.62 -15.78 -14.04
CA VAL A 85 1.81 -17.04 -13.30
C VAL A 85 1.17 -18.21 -14.04
N PHE A 86 -0.06 -18.09 -14.51
CA PHE A 86 -0.73 -19.14 -15.27
C PHE A 86 -0.10 -19.36 -16.65
N LEU A 87 0.35 -18.31 -17.32
CA LEU A 87 1.07 -18.41 -18.58
C LEU A 87 2.34 -19.29 -18.42
N CYS A 88 3.11 -19.10 -17.35
CA CYS A 88 4.28 -19.90 -17.05
C CYS A 88 3.97 -21.36 -16.64
N GLN A 89 2.73 -21.71 -16.35
CA GLN A 89 2.30 -23.09 -16.11
C GLN A 89 1.99 -23.86 -17.40
N ILE A 90 1.90 -23.19 -18.56
CA ILE A 90 1.69 -23.83 -19.86
C ILE A 90 2.90 -24.72 -20.18
N LYS A 91 2.65 -25.98 -20.59
CA LYS A 91 3.69 -27.00 -20.76
C LYS A 91 4.94 -26.55 -21.54
N PRO A 92 4.87 -25.91 -22.74
CA PRO A 92 6.06 -25.51 -23.48
C PRO A 92 6.86 -24.43 -22.74
N ILE A 93 6.21 -23.45 -22.15
CA ILE A 93 6.87 -22.34 -21.42
C ILE A 93 7.53 -22.86 -20.16
N LYS A 94 6.79 -23.67 -19.38
CA LYS A 94 7.30 -24.32 -18.17
C LYS A 94 8.51 -25.20 -18.46
N ALA A 95 8.46 -26.00 -19.52
CA ALA A 95 9.57 -26.84 -19.93
C ALA A 95 10.81 -26.01 -20.33
N PHE A 96 10.61 -24.89 -21.01
CA PHE A 96 11.70 -23.96 -21.35
C PHE A 96 12.36 -23.38 -20.11
N ILE A 97 11.55 -22.88 -19.15
CA ILE A 97 12.03 -22.31 -17.87
C ILE A 97 12.86 -23.34 -17.10
N LEU A 98 12.36 -24.57 -16.98
CA LEU A 98 13.02 -25.64 -16.22
C LEU A 98 14.27 -26.20 -16.90
N LYS A 99 14.31 -26.20 -18.25
CA LYS A 99 15.48 -26.63 -19.00
C LYS A 99 16.63 -25.62 -19.00
N ASN A 100 16.32 -24.34 -18.76
CA ASN A 100 17.30 -23.27 -18.78
C ASN A 100 17.39 -22.57 -17.40
N PRO A 101 17.89 -23.24 -16.35
CA PRO A 101 17.87 -22.69 -14.99
C PRO A 101 18.74 -21.44 -14.83
N ALA A 102 19.85 -21.33 -15.58
CA ALA A 102 20.70 -20.14 -15.56
C ALA A 102 19.96 -18.92 -16.14
N PHE A 103 19.27 -19.08 -17.27
CA PHE A 103 18.45 -18.00 -17.85
C PHE A 103 17.34 -17.58 -16.90
N SER A 104 16.59 -18.54 -16.36
CA SER A 104 15.49 -18.29 -15.44
C SER A 104 15.96 -17.63 -14.14
N GLY A 105 17.09 -18.07 -13.59
CA GLY A 105 17.69 -17.48 -12.40
C GLY A 105 18.16 -16.03 -12.63
N ASN A 106 18.86 -15.79 -13.75
CA ASN A 106 19.29 -14.44 -14.12
C ASN A 106 18.10 -13.50 -14.34
N LEU A 107 17.01 -14.00 -14.94
CA LEU A 107 15.80 -13.21 -15.17
C LEU A 107 15.09 -12.86 -13.86
N ILE A 108 15.04 -13.77 -12.88
CA ILE A 108 14.54 -13.46 -11.53
C ILE A 108 15.40 -12.39 -10.86
N ILE A 109 16.72 -12.55 -10.88
CA ILE A 109 17.64 -11.59 -10.26
C ILE A 109 17.48 -10.21 -10.90
N PHE A 110 17.47 -10.16 -12.24
CA PHE A 110 17.30 -8.90 -12.98
C PHE A 110 15.95 -8.24 -12.67
N SER A 111 14.85 -8.98 -12.70
CA SER A 111 13.52 -8.43 -12.41
C SER A 111 13.38 -7.98 -10.96
N SER A 112 13.96 -8.72 -10.01
CA SER A 112 13.96 -8.32 -8.59
C SER A 112 14.81 -7.07 -8.34
N PHE A 113 15.96 -6.95 -9.01
CA PHE A 113 16.79 -5.75 -8.91
C PHE A 113 16.11 -4.54 -9.54
N MET A 114 15.49 -4.71 -10.71
CA MET A 114 14.73 -3.66 -11.38
C MET A 114 13.52 -3.24 -10.56
N PHE A 115 12.79 -4.20 -9.97
CA PHE A 115 11.72 -3.92 -9.02
C PHE A 115 12.20 -3.04 -7.87
N LEU A 116 13.30 -3.43 -7.20
CA LEU A 116 13.85 -2.68 -6.07
C LEU A 116 14.24 -1.25 -6.49
N PHE A 117 14.89 -1.11 -7.65
CA PHE A 117 15.27 0.20 -8.18
C PHE A 117 14.04 1.09 -8.44
N LEU A 118 13.03 0.58 -9.15
CA LEU A 118 11.80 1.32 -9.45
C LEU A 118 11.02 1.66 -8.17
N PHE A 119 10.96 0.74 -7.22
CA PHE A 119 10.33 0.97 -5.92
C PHE A 119 11.02 2.09 -5.14
N LEU A 120 12.35 2.08 -5.06
CA LEU A 120 13.13 3.14 -4.43
C LEU A 120 12.95 4.49 -5.13
N CYS A 121 12.94 4.52 -6.47
CA CYS A 121 12.64 5.74 -7.23
C CYS A 121 11.26 6.30 -6.86
N LEU A 122 10.25 5.45 -6.76
CA LEU A 122 8.89 5.87 -6.41
C LEU A 122 8.80 6.34 -4.95
N ALA A 123 9.49 5.66 -4.03
CA ALA A 123 9.51 5.99 -2.59
C ALA A 123 10.28 7.28 -2.30
N CYS A 124 11.44 7.49 -2.96
CA CYS A 124 12.27 8.68 -2.76
C CYS A 124 11.72 9.91 -3.47
N CYS A 125 11.09 9.73 -4.65
CA CYS A 125 10.60 10.81 -5.49
C CYS A 125 9.07 10.92 -5.43
N ARG A 126 8.51 11.42 -4.32
CA ARG A 126 7.05 11.58 -4.14
C ARG A 126 6.37 12.39 -5.26
N GLY A 127 7.07 13.31 -5.89
CA GLY A 127 6.57 14.03 -7.06
C GLY A 127 6.30 13.13 -8.26
N LEU A 128 7.01 12.01 -8.39
CA LEU A 128 6.87 11.06 -9.48
C LEU A 128 5.62 10.17 -9.29
N SER A 129 5.32 9.80 -8.03
CA SER A 129 4.14 8.99 -7.69
C SER A 129 2.82 9.74 -7.88
N ARG A 130 2.84 11.08 -7.92
CA ARG A 130 1.66 11.94 -8.06
C ARG A 130 1.43 12.48 -9.47
N LYS A 131 2.43 12.45 -10.36
CA LYS A 131 2.33 13.01 -11.72
C LYS A 131 1.85 11.97 -12.74
N VAL A 132 0.70 12.20 -13.33
CA VAL A 132 0.18 11.46 -14.51
C VAL A 132 0.92 11.96 -15.77
N PRO A 133 1.38 11.09 -16.69
CA PRO A 133 1.18 9.62 -16.76
C PRO A 133 2.30 8.79 -16.09
N TYR A 134 3.37 9.42 -15.58
CA TYR A 134 4.56 8.72 -15.08
C TYR A 134 4.26 7.74 -13.95
N ASN A 135 3.35 8.10 -13.04
CA ASN A 135 2.95 7.25 -11.93
C ASN A 135 2.40 5.89 -12.39
N TYR A 136 1.57 5.85 -13.44
CA TYR A 136 1.05 4.60 -14.00
C TYR A 136 2.13 3.81 -14.75
N LEU A 137 3.07 4.51 -15.40
CA LEU A 137 4.18 3.87 -16.10
C LEU A 137 5.10 3.13 -15.12
N PHE A 138 5.49 3.79 -14.02
CA PHE A 138 6.29 3.18 -12.97
C PHE A 138 5.55 2.00 -12.31
N LEU A 139 4.27 2.18 -12.00
CA LEU A 139 3.45 1.13 -11.40
C LEU A 139 3.34 -0.10 -12.31
N SER A 140 3.11 0.10 -13.61
CA SER A 140 3.05 -1.01 -14.58
C SER A 140 4.39 -1.73 -14.73
N ALA A 141 5.51 -0.98 -14.75
CA ALA A 141 6.85 -1.56 -14.80
C ALA A 141 7.14 -2.39 -13.54
N ILE A 142 6.80 -1.89 -12.36
CA ILE A 142 6.92 -2.63 -11.08
C ILE A 142 6.08 -3.91 -11.13
N THR A 143 4.83 -3.82 -11.57
CA THR A 143 3.91 -4.97 -11.68
C THR A 143 4.46 -6.04 -12.63
N LEU A 144 5.03 -5.64 -13.76
CA LEU A 144 5.64 -6.58 -14.71
C LEU A 144 6.90 -7.25 -14.15
N CYS A 145 7.78 -6.49 -13.51
CA CYS A 145 8.99 -7.05 -12.89
C CYS A 145 8.64 -8.07 -11.79
N GLU A 146 7.76 -7.72 -10.87
CA GLU A 146 7.34 -8.62 -9.80
C GLU A 146 6.52 -9.80 -10.34
N GLY A 147 5.66 -9.56 -11.33
CA GLY A 147 4.88 -10.60 -12.01
C GLY A 147 5.74 -11.63 -12.71
N ILE A 148 6.82 -11.22 -13.39
CA ILE A 148 7.79 -12.13 -14.04
C ILE A 148 8.53 -12.95 -12.97
N ALA A 149 9.03 -12.33 -11.91
CA ALA A 149 9.71 -13.03 -10.82
C ALA A 149 8.77 -14.06 -10.15
N CYS A 150 7.53 -13.67 -9.86
CA CYS A 150 6.51 -14.52 -9.28
C CYS A 150 6.14 -15.69 -10.21
N ALA A 151 5.98 -15.44 -11.50
CA ALA A 151 5.64 -16.45 -12.51
C ALA A 151 6.74 -17.51 -12.65
N ILE A 152 8.01 -17.09 -12.72
CA ILE A 152 9.13 -18.03 -12.80
C ILE A 152 9.26 -18.80 -11.47
N ALA A 153 9.15 -18.15 -10.31
CA ALA A 153 9.20 -18.81 -9.01
C ALA A 153 8.09 -19.85 -8.86
N SER A 154 6.90 -19.62 -9.40
CA SER A 154 5.78 -20.55 -9.36
C SER A 154 5.93 -21.73 -10.32
N SER A 155 6.74 -21.62 -11.39
CA SER A 155 6.91 -22.65 -12.41
C SER A 155 7.54 -23.95 -11.89
N ILE A 156 8.27 -23.90 -10.77
CA ILE A 156 8.87 -25.10 -10.14
C ILE A 156 7.85 -25.98 -9.44
N TYR A 157 6.62 -25.48 -9.22
CA TYR A 157 5.54 -26.21 -8.57
C TYR A 157 4.57 -26.80 -9.61
N SER A 158 3.79 -27.82 -9.19
CA SER A 158 2.73 -28.36 -10.05
C SER A 158 1.57 -27.37 -10.16
N PHE A 159 0.85 -27.42 -11.27
CA PHE A 159 -0.31 -26.55 -11.53
C PHE A 159 -1.34 -26.59 -10.37
N HIS A 160 -1.65 -27.79 -9.85
CA HIS A 160 -2.60 -27.96 -8.75
C HIS A 160 -2.16 -27.23 -7.47
N ILE A 161 -0.86 -27.24 -7.15
CA ILE A 161 -0.32 -26.55 -5.97
C ILE A 161 -0.41 -25.04 -6.18
N VAL A 162 -0.10 -24.54 -7.38
CA VAL A 162 -0.19 -23.11 -7.71
C VAL A 162 -1.65 -22.64 -7.65
N ALA A 163 -2.58 -23.40 -8.22
CA ALA A 163 -4.01 -23.08 -8.19
C ALA A 163 -4.56 -23.07 -6.76
N LEU A 164 -4.17 -24.07 -5.93
CA LEU A 164 -4.57 -24.12 -4.52
C LEU A 164 -3.98 -22.96 -3.72
N ALA A 165 -2.71 -22.63 -3.95
CA ALA A 165 -2.07 -21.48 -3.31
C ALA A 165 -2.79 -20.16 -3.65
N LEU A 166 -3.18 -19.99 -4.91
CA LEU A 166 -3.94 -18.81 -5.35
C LEU A 166 -5.31 -18.75 -4.65
N LEU A 167 -6.04 -19.87 -4.63
CA LEU A 167 -7.34 -19.93 -3.97
C LEU A 167 -7.23 -19.56 -2.47
N LEU A 168 -6.26 -20.14 -1.77
CA LEU A 168 -6.03 -19.84 -0.35
C LEU A 168 -5.62 -18.39 -0.13
N THR A 169 -4.83 -17.82 -1.03
CA THR A 169 -4.45 -16.38 -0.98
C THR A 169 -5.68 -15.50 -1.14
N ILE A 170 -6.55 -15.78 -2.09
CA ILE A 170 -7.79 -15.02 -2.30
C ILE A 170 -8.66 -15.08 -1.03
N VAL A 171 -8.90 -16.29 -0.49
CA VAL A 171 -9.71 -16.47 0.71
C VAL A 171 -9.10 -15.74 1.91
N ALA A 172 -7.78 -15.86 2.11
CA ALA A 172 -7.09 -15.18 3.20
C ALA A 172 -7.16 -13.67 3.06
N THR A 173 -6.85 -13.13 1.86
CA THR A 173 -6.91 -11.69 1.59
C THR A 173 -8.30 -11.12 1.82
N LEU A 174 -9.35 -11.75 1.28
CA LEU A 174 -10.72 -11.30 1.47
C LEU A 174 -11.14 -11.34 2.95
N SER A 175 -10.80 -12.40 3.66
CA SER A 175 -11.11 -12.56 5.10
C SER A 175 -10.40 -11.49 5.93
N ILE A 176 -9.11 -11.24 5.67
CA ILE A 176 -8.31 -10.24 6.36
C ILE A 176 -8.84 -8.83 6.06
N THR A 177 -9.13 -8.53 4.79
CA THR A 177 -9.69 -7.24 4.39
C THR A 177 -11.05 -7.01 5.04
N PHE A 178 -11.93 -8.00 5.05
CA PHE A 178 -13.22 -7.92 5.73
C PHE A 178 -13.06 -7.65 7.24
N TYR A 179 -12.14 -8.37 7.90
CA TYR A 179 -11.83 -8.13 9.30
C TYR A 179 -11.31 -6.70 9.53
N ALA A 180 -10.37 -6.22 8.71
CA ALA A 180 -9.83 -4.86 8.80
C ALA A 180 -10.90 -3.79 8.63
N CYS A 181 -11.90 -4.05 7.75
CA CYS A 181 -13.04 -3.17 7.52
C CYS A 181 -14.02 -3.11 8.70
N THR A 182 -14.25 -4.25 9.37
CA THR A 182 -15.28 -4.37 10.42
C THR A 182 -14.76 -4.10 11.83
N THR A 183 -13.47 -4.37 12.08
CA THR A 183 -12.88 -4.18 13.41
C THR A 183 -12.85 -2.72 13.82
N LYS A 184 -13.17 -2.49 15.10
CA LYS A 184 -13.04 -1.18 15.77
C LYS A 184 -11.66 -0.98 16.42
N ARG A 185 -10.81 -2.04 16.40
CA ARG A 185 -9.46 -1.95 16.98
C ARG A 185 -8.55 -1.17 16.05
N ASP A 186 -7.84 -0.22 16.62
CA ASP A 186 -6.83 0.58 15.95
C ASP A 186 -5.47 -0.12 16.04
N PHE A 187 -4.89 -0.43 14.88
CA PHE A 187 -3.57 -1.06 14.77
C PHE A 187 -2.43 -0.05 14.63
N SER A 188 -2.67 1.25 14.74
CA SER A 188 -1.63 2.28 14.64
C SER A 188 -0.55 2.12 15.70
N THR A 189 -0.93 1.79 16.94
CA THR A 189 -0.02 1.57 18.06
C THR A 189 0.89 0.34 17.86
N TRP A 190 0.47 -0.61 17.02
CA TRP A 190 1.23 -1.83 16.73
C TRP A 190 2.33 -1.64 15.69
N ARG A 191 2.37 -0.51 15.01
CA ARG A 191 3.31 -0.21 13.91
C ARG A 191 4.77 -0.49 14.29
N VAL A 192 5.22 0.02 15.44
CA VAL A 192 6.60 -0.18 15.92
C VAL A 192 6.85 -1.65 16.30
N GLY A 193 5.88 -2.27 16.97
CA GLY A 193 5.95 -3.69 17.34
C GLY A 193 5.97 -4.61 16.11
N LEU A 194 5.14 -4.35 15.11
CA LEU A 194 5.14 -5.09 13.85
C LEU A 194 6.50 -4.99 13.14
N TYR A 195 7.08 -3.79 13.08
CA TYR A 195 8.40 -3.59 12.49
C TYR A 195 9.49 -4.36 13.25
N ALA A 196 9.48 -4.32 14.58
CA ALA A 196 10.44 -5.05 15.38
C ALA A 196 10.35 -6.58 15.20
N ILE A 197 9.12 -7.12 15.19
CA ILE A 197 8.90 -8.57 14.95
C ILE A 197 9.31 -8.93 13.52
N PHE A 198 9.02 -8.10 12.54
CA PHE A 198 9.43 -8.29 11.14
C PHE A 198 10.96 -8.40 11.01
N MET A 199 11.71 -7.47 11.61
CA MET A 199 13.17 -7.51 11.61
C MET A 199 13.71 -8.77 12.30
N GLN A 200 13.07 -9.19 13.39
CA GLN A 200 13.46 -10.43 14.08
C GLN A 200 13.24 -11.67 13.19
N ILE A 201 12.11 -11.76 12.49
CA ILE A 201 11.81 -12.87 11.59
C ILE A 201 12.79 -12.89 10.41
N ILE A 202 13.15 -11.72 9.83
CA ILE A 202 14.18 -11.64 8.78
C ILE A 202 15.52 -12.15 9.28
N THR A 203 15.92 -11.77 10.49
CA THR A 203 17.18 -12.24 11.10
C THR A 203 17.18 -13.76 11.24
N PHE A 204 16.10 -14.35 11.73
CA PHE A 204 15.96 -15.82 11.79
C PHE A 204 15.99 -16.47 10.40
N GLY A 205 15.37 -15.84 9.41
CA GLY A 205 15.40 -16.32 8.02
C GLY A 205 16.81 -16.32 7.45
N MET A 206 17.60 -15.28 7.72
CA MET A 206 18.99 -15.18 7.30
C MET A 206 19.86 -16.28 7.94
N ILE A 207 19.71 -16.51 9.25
CA ILE A 207 20.38 -17.59 9.96
C ILE A 207 19.98 -18.94 9.37
N ALA A 208 18.69 -19.17 9.08
CA ALA A 208 18.18 -20.41 8.50
C ALA A 208 18.81 -20.74 7.14
N VAL A 209 19.04 -19.71 6.31
CA VAL A 209 19.69 -19.86 4.99
C VAL A 209 21.17 -20.11 5.14
N LEU A 210 21.88 -19.36 5.99
CA LEU A 210 23.33 -19.50 6.19
C LEU A 210 23.69 -20.88 6.75
N PHE A 211 22.97 -21.36 7.73
CA PHE A 211 23.24 -22.64 8.39
C PHE A 211 22.47 -23.82 7.77
N LYS A 212 21.66 -23.58 6.72
CA LYS A 212 20.84 -24.59 6.02
C LYS A 212 19.92 -25.40 6.94
N ILE A 213 19.42 -24.78 8.04
CA ILE A 213 18.56 -25.42 9.03
C ILE A 213 17.12 -25.46 8.53
N ARG A 214 16.64 -26.63 8.07
CA ARG A 214 15.29 -26.80 7.51
C ARG A 214 14.16 -26.41 8.49
N ALA A 215 14.30 -26.76 9.77
CA ALA A 215 13.30 -26.43 10.79
C ALA A 215 13.16 -24.93 10.97
N LEU A 216 14.28 -24.20 11.07
CA LEU A 216 14.30 -22.75 11.21
C LEU A 216 13.72 -22.05 9.98
N TYR A 217 13.98 -22.59 8.79
CA TYR A 217 13.40 -22.09 7.55
C TYR A 217 11.87 -22.29 7.47
N ALA A 218 11.35 -23.40 8.01
CA ALA A 218 9.90 -23.61 8.11
C ALA A 218 9.26 -22.63 9.10
N PHE A 219 9.89 -22.40 10.26
CA PHE A 219 9.48 -21.37 11.23
C PHE A 219 9.47 -19.98 10.62
N TYR A 220 10.54 -19.61 9.90
CA TYR A 220 10.60 -18.35 9.16
C TYR A 220 9.45 -18.19 8.20
N THR A 221 9.20 -19.19 7.35
CA THR A 221 8.13 -19.12 6.35
C THR A 221 6.75 -18.97 6.99
N PHE A 222 6.48 -19.72 8.06
CA PHE A 222 5.22 -19.64 8.80
C PHE A 222 5.07 -18.30 9.52
N GLY A 223 6.10 -17.84 10.22
CA GLY A 223 6.10 -16.55 10.92
C GLY A 223 5.90 -15.38 9.95
N MET A 224 6.58 -15.40 8.79
CA MET A 224 6.38 -14.39 7.74
C MET A 224 4.96 -14.41 7.18
N THR A 225 4.33 -15.57 7.03
CA THR A 225 2.95 -15.65 6.55
C THR A 225 1.99 -14.93 7.51
N ILE A 226 2.15 -15.14 8.81
CA ILE A 226 1.36 -14.46 9.84
C ILE A 226 1.63 -12.95 9.82
N MET A 227 2.91 -12.56 9.74
CA MET A 227 3.29 -11.15 9.71
C MET A 227 2.73 -10.39 8.53
N VAL A 228 2.80 -10.97 7.32
CA VAL A 228 2.19 -10.36 6.13
C VAL A 228 0.68 -10.20 6.29
N GLY A 229 0.02 -11.16 6.96
CA GLY A 229 -1.39 -11.01 7.32
C GLY A 229 -1.66 -9.79 8.22
N PHE A 230 -0.83 -9.54 9.21
CA PHE A 230 -0.94 -8.35 10.07
C PHE A 230 -0.64 -7.05 9.31
N TYR A 231 0.36 -7.04 8.42
CA TYR A 231 0.62 -5.88 7.55
C TYR A 231 -0.59 -5.59 6.66
N LEU A 232 -1.20 -6.61 6.07
CA LEU A 232 -2.39 -6.43 5.24
C LEU A 232 -3.59 -5.84 6.01
N VAL A 233 -3.76 -6.20 7.31
CA VAL A 233 -4.76 -5.55 8.19
C VAL A 233 -4.41 -4.07 8.36
N TYR A 234 -3.16 -3.79 8.72
CA TYR A 234 -2.68 -2.43 8.97
C TYR A 234 -2.83 -1.54 7.73
N ASP A 235 -2.36 -1.99 6.56
CA ASP A 235 -2.41 -1.23 5.31
C ASP A 235 -3.85 -1.02 4.84
N THR A 236 -4.73 -2.01 5.02
CA THR A 236 -6.16 -1.86 4.74
C THR A 236 -6.78 -0.77 5.62
N GLN A 237 -6.48 -0.74 6.93
CA GLN A 237 -6.98 0.30 7.84
C GLN A 237 -6.41 1.67 7.50
N LEU A 238 -5.14 1.75 7.08
CA LEU A 238 -4.49 2.97 6.64
C LEU A 238 -5.19 3.57 5.41
N ILE A 239 -5.52 2.72 4.43
CA ILE A 239 -6.28 3.11 3.23
C ILE A 239 -7.69 3.57 3.58
N MET A 240 -8.33 2.91 4.55
CA MET A 240 -9.67 3.30 5.00
C MET A 240 -9.69 4.59 5.83
N GLY A 241 -8.52 5.11 6.24
CA GLY A 241 -8.40 6.31 7.08
C GLY A 241 -8.82 6.09 8.53
N LYS A 242 -8.89 4.84 8.99
CA LYS A 242 -9.28 4.50 10.38
C LYS A 242 -8.23 4.85 11.42
N LEU A 243 -6.98 5.05 11.01
CA LEU A 243 -5.83 5.21 11.90
C LEU A 243 -5.54 6.69 12.26
N GLY A 244 -6.44 7.63 11.98
CA GLY A 244 -6.21 9.07 12.19
C GLY A 244 -5.11 9.66 11.29
N VAL A 245 -4.14 8.85 10.87
CA VAL A 245 -3.08 9.17 9.90
C VAL A 245 -3.30 8.26 8.70
N GLY A 246 -3.84 8.80 7.61
CA GLY A 246 -4.10 8.05 6.38
C GLY A 246 -3.25 8.54 5.22
N TYR A 247 -3.26 7.80 4.12
CA TYR A 247 -2.74 8.28 2.85
C TYR A 247 -3.49 9.55 2.41
N SER A 248 -2.75 10.51 1.85
CA SER A 248 -3.36 11.59 1.07
C SER A 248 -4.09 10.98 -0.13
N VAL A 249 -5.14 11.66 -0.60
CA VAL A 249 -5.91 11.21 -1.77
C VAL A 249 -5.03 11.08 -3.02
N ASP A 250 -3.94 11.83 -3.07
CA ASP A 250 -2.96 11.81 -4.17
C ASP A 250 -1.97 10.64 -4.09
N ASP A 251 -1.86 9.97 -2.93
CA ASP A 251 -0.90 8.87 -2.72
C ASP A 251 -1.49 7.49 -3.08
N TYR A 252 -2.54 7.44 -3.91
CA TYR A 252 -3.24 6.20 -4.29
C TYR A 252 -2.34 5.16 -4.97
N ILE A 253 -1.31 5.58 -5.68
CA ILE A 253 -0.32 4.68 -6.31
C ILE A 253 0.49 3.94 -5.26
N PHE A 254 0.99 4.67 -4.25
CA PHE A 254 1.80 4.08 -3.20
C PHE A 254 0.94 3.16 -2.31
N ALA A 255 -0.26 3.60 -1.95
CA ALA A 255 -1.22 2.79 -1.21
C ALA A 255 -1.59 1.49 -1.95
N THR A 256 -1.78 1.55 -3.26
CA THR A 256 -2.04 0.36 -4.08
C THR A 256 -0.85 -0.59 -4.09
N LEU A 257 0.35 -0.05 -4.23
CA LEU A 257 1.59 -0.82 -4.30
C LEU A 257 1.87 -1.59 -3.01
N GLU A 258 1.61 -1.01 -1.83
CA GLU A 258 1.80 -1.68 -0.54
C GLU A 258 0.89 -2.91 -0.42
N ILE A 259 -0.43 -2.75 -0.63
CA ILE A 259 -1.35 -3.91 -0.60
C ILE A 259 -1.00 -4.96 -1.67
N TYR A 260 -0.63 -4.51 -2.88
CA TYR A 260 -0.19 -5.42 -3.95
C TYR A 260 0.96 -6.29 -3.49
N MET A 261 2.00 -5.68 -2.89
CA MET A 261 3.18 -6.39 -2.40
C MET A 261 2.84 -7.39 -1.29
N ASP A 262 1.95 -7.04 -0.39
CA ASP A 262 1.51 -7.94 0.68
C ASP A 262 0.78 -9.17 0.12
N ILE A 263 -0.11 -8.98 -0.85
CA ILE A 263 -0.84 -10.09 -1.49
C ILE A 263 0.12 -11.02 -2.24
N ILE A 264 1.07 -10.48 -3.00
CA ILE A 264 2.05 -11.29 -3.73
C ILE A 264 2.98 -12.05 -2.78
N ARG A 265 3.45 -11.40 -1.71
CA ARG A 265 4.24 -12.07 -0.66
C ARG A 265 3.44 -13.19 0.01
N LEU A 266 2.19 -12.93 0.36
CA LEU A 266 1.30 -13.94 0.95
C LEU A 266 1.14 -15.14 0.01
N PHE A 267 0.89 -14.91 -1.28
CA PHE A 267 0.81 -15.97 -2.28
C PHE A 267 2.09 -16.80 -2.35
N LEU A 268 3.26 -16.18 -2.44
CA LEU A 268 4.54 -16.89 -2.53
C LEU A 268 4.86 -17.69 -1.25
N LEU A 269 4.49 -17.18 -0.08
CA LEU A 269 4.66 -17.88 1.18
C LEU A 269 3.74 -19.09 1.29
N ILE A 270 2.45 -18.95 0.95
CA ILE A 270 1.48 -20.05 0.92
C ILE A 270 1.93 -21.11 -0.10
N LEU A 271 2.34 -20.69 -1.31
CA LEU A 271 2.85 -21.58 -2.34
C LEU A 271 4.06 -22.39 -1.86
N ARG A 272 4.97 -21.76 -1.12
CA ARG A 272 6.15 -22.41 -0.53
C ARG A 272 5.76 -23.43 0.54
N ILE A 273 4.79 -23.10 1.40
CA ILE A 273 4.29 -24.01 2.45
C ILE A 273 3.67 -25.26 1.79
N LEU A 274 2.77 -25.06 0.83
CA LEU A 274 2.11 -26.15 0.11
C LEU A 274 3.08 -27.00 -0.70
N GLY A 275 4.03 -26.36 -1.38
CA GLY A 275 5.07 -27.05 -2.14
C GLY A 275 5.98 -27.90 -1.27
N ASN A 276 6.36 -27.42 -0.09
CA ASN A 276 7.14 -28.19 0.87
C ASN A 276 6.34 -29.36 1.47
N ALA A 277 5.06 -29.17 1.74
CA ALA A 277 4.19 -30.24 2.23
C ALA A 277 3.98 -31.35 1.19
N SER A 278 3.83 -30.98 -0.09
CA SER A 278 3.68 -31.93 -1.20
C SER A 278 4.96 -32.76 -1.46
N ARG A 279 6.14 -32.19 -1.26
CA ARG A 279 7.41 -32.90 -1.44
C ARG A 279 7.73 -33.91 -0.33
N ARG A 280 7.03 -33.84 0.79
CA ARG A 280 7.20 -34.77 1.93
C ARG A 280 6.31 -36.01 1.84
N ARG A 281 5.33 -36.00 0.96
CA ARG A 281 4.48 -37.16 0.62
C ARG A 281 5.06 -37.90 -0.59
#